data_d1c26db2e0ac074f31407c4a430449c3
#
_entry.id   d1c26db2e0ac074f31407c4a430449c3
#
_cell.length_a   1.000
_cell.length_b   1.000
_cell.length_c   1.000
_cell.angle_alpha   90.00
_cell.angle_beta   90.00
_cell.angle_gamma   90.00
#
_symmetry.space_group_name_H-M   'P 1'
#
loop_
_entity.id
_entity.type
_entity.pdbx_description
1 polymer ?
#
loop_
_entity_poly.entity_id
_entity_poly.type
_entity_poly.pdbx_seq_one_letter_code
_entity_poly.pdbx_strand_id
1 'polypeptide(L)'
;WTTEVQPARMAKQEEMAKAFEAKTGIKVDVIPVEEKDLGTRATAAAAAGDLPDVIYHTLQYVLPWAEAGILDVDANNAVVKELGKNTFAPGALNMAKKGSKIAAVPVDGWTQMVVYRKDLFENADLAPPTSYANIVAAVEKLSKQNGMFGFVAATKTDENFMSQVLEHVLLANG
;
A
#
# COMPACT_ATOMS: atom_id res chain seq x y z
N TRP A 1 -10.46 10.95 1.97
CA TRP A 1 -10.84 9.56 1.65
C TRP A 1 -9.80 8.59 2.18
N THR A 2 -10.23 7.40 2.59
CA THR A 2 -9.36 6.34 3.11
C THR A 2 -9.72 4.98 2.51
N THR A 3 -8.70 4.17 2.20
CA THR A 3 -8.87 2.76 1.82
C THR A 3 -8.80 1.81 3.01
N GLU A 4 -8.54 2.32 4.21
CA GLU A 4 -8.49 1.55 5.44
C GLU A 4 -9.90 1.33 6.02
N VAL A 5 -10.70 0.52 5.32
CA VAL A 5 -12.14 0.34 5.55
C VAL A 5 -12.51 -0.64 6.66
N GLN A 6 -11.54 -1.33 7.26
CA GLN A 6 -11.79 -2.29 8.34
C GLN A 6 -12.38 -1.56 9.57
N PRO A 7 -13.40 -2.12 10.25
CA PRO A 7 -14.10 -1.42 11.34
C PRO A 7 -13.19 -0.87 12.44
N ALA A 8 -12.19 -1.64 12.86
CA ALA A 8 -11.25 -1.20 13.90
C ALA A 8 -10.34 -0.03 13.42
N ARG A 9 -9.96 -0.03 12.14
CA ARG A 9 -9.17 1.05 11.54
C ARG A 9 -10.02 2.29 11.31
N MET A 10 -11.26 2.13 10.85
CA MET A 10 -12.21 3.24 10.72
C MET A 10 -12.46 3.93 12.07
N ALA A 11 -12.75 3.16 13.11
CA ALA A 11 -12.94 3.71 14.47
C ALA A 11 -11.71 4.52 14.95
N LYS A 12 -10.50 4.05 14.63
CA LYS A 12 -9.27 4.78 15.00
C LYS A 12 -9.08 6.06 14.19
N GLN A 13 -9.40 6.06 12.92
CA GLN A 13 -9.35 7.26 12.08
C GLN A 13 -10.38 8.31 12.54
N GLU A 14 -11.60 7.88 12.92
CA GLU A 14 -12.61 8.78 13.48
C GLU A 14 -12.18 9.37 14.83
N GLU A 15 -11.52 8.58 15.69
CA GLU A 15 -10.93 9.09 16.95
C GLU A 15 -9.86 10.16 16.65
N MET A 16 -8.99 9.91 15.67
CA MET A 16 -7.97 10.87 15.24
C MET A 16 -8.59 12.14 14.66
N ALA A 17 -9.65 12.03 13.86
CA ALA A 17 -10.40 13.15 13.29
C ALA A 17 -11.00 14.02 14.40
N LYS A 18 -11.64 13.43 15.41
CA LYS A 18 -12.18 14.14 16.58
C LYS A 18 -11.08 14.84 17.40
N ALA A 19 -9.95 14.19 17.59
CA ALA A 19 -8.81 14.80 18.29
C ALA A 19 -8.24 16.00 17.51
N PHE A 20 -8.20 15.91 16.18
CA PHE A 20 -7.79 17.00 15.32
C PHE A 20 -8.78 18.16 15.37
N GLU A 21 -10.08 17.90 15.29
CA GLU A 21 -11.14 18.90 15.42
C GLU A 21 -11.06 19.63 16.76
N ALA A 22 -10.90 18.89 17.87
CA ALA A 22 -10.77 19.47 19.21
C ALA A 22 -9.55 20.41 19.33
N LYS A 23 -8.48 20.13 18.59
CA LYS A 23 -7.24 20.92 18.61
C LYS A 23 -7.27 22.12 17.68
N THR A 24 -7.94 22.02 16.54
CA THR A 24 -7.86 23.00 15.44
C THR A 24 -9.16 23.72 15.15
N GLY A 25 -10.29 23.18 15.60
CA GLY A 25 -11.63 23.64 15.22
C GLY A 25 -12.07 23.19 13.82
N ILE A 26 -11.25 22.39 13.12
CA ILE A 26 -11.54 21.92 11.76
C ILE A 26 -12.15 20.52 11.84
N LYS A 27 -13.39 20.39 11.41
CA LYS A 27 -14.08 19.10 11.31
C LYS A 27 -13.51 18.29 10.15
N VAL A 28 -13.29 16.98 10.37
CA VAL A 28 -12.85 16.03 9.36
C VAL A 28 -13.89 14.91 9.23
N ASP A 29 -14.44 14.77 8.03
CA ASP A 29 -15.32 13.65 7.67
C ASP A 29 -14.50 12.54 7.02
N VAL A 30 -14.38 11.40 7.67
CA VAL A 30 -13.63 10.24 7.17
C VAL A 30 -14.52 9.41 6.25
N ILE A 31 -14.20 9.40 4.96
CA ILE A 31 -15.01 8.73 3.93
C ILE A 31 -14.29 7.47 3.45
N PRO A 32 -14.84 6.27 3.71
CA PRO A 32 -14.26 5.01 3.24
C PRO A 32 -14.44 4.86 1.72
N VAL A 33 -13.42 4.33 1.08
CA VAL A 33 -13.42 3.98 -0.35
C VAL A 33 -12.74 2.63 -0.52
N GLU A 34 -13.39 1.68 -1.17
CA GLU A 34 -12.73 0.41 -1.49
C GLU A 34 -11.49 0.64 -2.36
N GLU A 35 -10.40 -0.03 -2.06
CA GLU A 35 -9.11 0.20 -2.72
C GLU A 35 -9.19 0.01 -4.24
N LYS A 36 -9.95 -1.00 -4.70
CA LYS A 36 -10.20 -1.27 -6.13
C LYS A 36 -10.92 -0.13 -6.87
N ASP A 37 -11.73 0.65 -6.16
CA ASP A 37 -12.54 1.73 -6.72
C ASP A 37 -11.85 3.10 -6.62
N LEU A 38 -10.81 3.22 -5.83
CA LEU A 38 -10.15 4.50 -5.52
C LEU A 38 -9.67 5.22 -6.78
N GLY A 39 -9.00 4.52 -7.69
CA GLY A 39 -8.46 5.12 -8.92
C GLY A 39 -9.54 5.72 -9.82
N THR A 40 -10.61 4.97 -10.05
CA THR A 40 -11.76 5.42 -10.87
C THR A 40 -12.47 6.58 -10.21
N ARG A 41 -12.71 6.49 -8.89
CA ARG A 41 -13.39 7.53 -8.12
C ARG A 41 -12.58 8.84 -8.09
N ALA A 42 -11.27 8.76 -7.87
CA ALA A 42 -10.40 9.94 -7.86
C ALA A 42 -10.36 10.63 -9.24
N THR A 43 -10.27 9.84 -10.32
CA THR A 43 -10.29 10.38 -11.68
C THR A 43 -11.62 11.08 -12.01
N ALA A 44 -12.75 10.48 -11.64
CA ALA A 44 -14.07 11.06 -11.83
C ALA A 44 -14.25 12.35 -11.00
N ALA A 45 -13.83 12.34 -9.75
CA ALA A 45 -13.89 13.52 -8.87
C ALA A 45 -12.99 14.65 -9.38
N ALA A 46 -11.79 14.33 -9.88
CA ALA A 46 -10.91 15.33 -10.51
C ALA A 46 -11.57 16.00 -11.73
N ALA A 47 -12.20 15.20 -12.58
CA ALA A 47 -12.91 15.72 -13.76
C ALA A 47 -14.12 16.59 -13.38
N ALA A 48 -14.77 16.30 -12.25
CA ALA A 48 -15.90 17.06 -11.72
C ALA A 48 -15.47 18.29 -10.89
N GLY A 49 -14.20 18.44 -10.54
CA GLY A 49 -13.72 19.45 -9.62
C GLY A 49 -14.17 19.24 -8.16
N ASP A 50 -14.40 17.97 -7.77
CA ASP A 50 -14.95 17.55 -6.47
C ASP A 50 -14.01 16.56 -5.77
N LEU A 51 -12.72 16.84 -5.82
CA LEU A 51 -11.71 16.06 -5.09
C LEU A 51 -11.85 16.31 -3.58
N PRO A 52 -11.62 15.31 -2.73
CA PRO A 52 -11.52 15.52 -1.29
C PRO A 52 -10.23 16.28 -0.95
N ASP A 53 -10.19 16.91 0.22
CA ASP A 53 -9.00 17.64 0.71
C ASP A 53 -7.81 16.71 0.94
N VAL A 54 -8.06 15.47 1.38
CA VAL A 54 -7.02 14.47 1.66
C VAL A 54 -7.42 13.09 1.13
N ILE A 55 -6.49 12.44 0.44
CA ILE A 55 -6.65 11.06 -0.05
C ILE A 55 -5.54 10.18 0.55
N TYR A 56 -5.93 9.14 1.29
CA TYR A 56 -5.03 8.06 1.64
C TYR A 56 -4.95 7.08 0.47
N HIS A 57 -3.74 6.87 -0.07
CA HIS A 57 -3.57 6.09 -1.30
C HIS A 57 -2.27 5.29 -1.30
N THR A 58 -2.23 4.26 -2.12
CA THR A 58 -1.04 3.43 -2.33
C THR A 58 -0.02 4.10 -3.24
N LEU A 59 1.22 3.64 -3.17
CA LEU A 59 2.39 4.21 -3.85
C LEU A 59 2.22 4.32 -5.38
N GLN A 60 1.51 3.38 -6.00
CA GLN A 60 1.27 3.35 -7.45
C GLN A 60 0.59 4.59 -8.01
N TYR A 61 -0.14 5.34 -7.17
CA TYR A 61 -0.84 6.57 -7.58
C TYR A 61 0.03 7.83 -7.49
N VAL A 62 1.17 7.79 -6.80
CA VAL A 62 1.98 9.00 -6.53
C VAL A 62 2.35 9.73 -7.83
N LEU A 63 3.03 9.06 -8.75
CA LEU A 63 3.47 9.70 -9.99
C LEU A 63 2.33 10.03 -10.94
N PRO A 64 1.43 9.09 -11.30
CA PRO A 64 0.32 9.39 -12.20
C PRO A 64 -0.58 10.53 -11.71
N TRP A 65 -0.90 10.56 -10.42
CA TRP A 65 -1.76 11.58 -9.86
C TRP A 65 -1.06 12.94 -9.68
N ALA A 66 0.24 12.93 -9.39
CA ALA A 66 1.02 14.16 -9.38
C ALA A 66 1.16 14.75 -10.80
N GLU A 67 1.25 13.91 -11.83
CA GLU A 67 1.28 14.37 -13.24
C GLU A 67 -0.08 14.88 -13.71
N ALA A 68 -1.15 14.20 -13.30
CA ALA A 68 -2.53 14.61 -13.61
C ALA A 68 -3.03 15.81 -12.79
N GLY A 69 -2.26 16.32 -11.81
CA GLY A 69 -2.66 17.43 -10.95
C GLY A 69 -3.73 17.07 -9.90
N ILE A 70 -3.92 15.78 -9.61
CA ILE A 70 -4.79 15.30 -8.54
C ILE A 70 -4.15 15.54 -7.17
N LEU A 71 -2.81 15.40 -7.07
CA LEU A 71 -2.06 15.68 -5.86
C LEU A 71 -1.49 17.11 -5.90
N ASP A 72 -1.69 17.86 -4.82
CA ASP A 72 -0.98 19.11 -4.59
C ASP A 72 0.45 18.81 -4.09
N VAL A 73 1.37 18.76 -5.06
CA VAL A 73 2.78 18.47 -4.81
C VAL A 73 3.44 19.54 -3.92
N ASP A 74 3.02 20.78 -4.02
CA ASP A 74 3.61 21.87 -3.23
C ASP A 74 3.15 21.79 -1.78
N ALA A 75 1.89 21.53 -1.51
CA ALA A 75 1.35 21.32 -0.19
C ALA A 75 2.00 20.09 0.49
N ASN A 76 2.06 18.94 -0.19
CA ASN A 76 2.69 17.72 0.33
C ASN A 76 4.17 17.95 0.68
N ASN A 77 4.91 18.63 -0.21
CA ASN A 77 6.32 18.96 0.04
C ASN A 77 6.50 19.94 1.21
N ALA A 78 5.59 20.88 1.41
CA ALA A 78 5.58 21.80 2.55
C ALA A 78 5.35 21.04 3.87
N VAL A 79 4.39 20.13 3.93
CA VAL A 79 4.12 19.29 5.10
C VAL A 79 5.35 18.48 5.49
N VAL A 80 6.02 17.83 4.54
CA VAL A 80 7.24 17.04 4.84
C VAL A 80 8.38 17.94 5.33
N LYS A 81 8.49 19.18 4.84
CA LYS A 81 9.48 20.13 5.34
C LYS A 81 9.18 20.57 6.78
N GLU A 82 7.91 20.83 7.08
CA GLU A 82 7.47 21.25 8.41
C GLU A 82 7.67 20.14 9.45
N LEU A 83 7.29 18.91 9.14
CA LEU A 83 7.49 17.75 10.01
C LEU A 83 8.94 17.34 10.16
N GLY A 84 9.79 17.77 9.22
CA GLY A 84 11.20 17.40 9.17
C GLY A 84 11.41 16.03 8.49
N LYS A 85 12.37 16.00 7.56
CA LYS A 85 12.67 14.78 6.78
C LYS A 85 13.07 13.57 7.64
N ASN A 86 13.65 13.81 8.82
CA ASN A 86 14.07 12.76 9.75
C ASN A 86 12.88 12.03 10.42
N THR A 87 11.67 12.56 10.28
CA THR A 87 10.44 11.90 10.73
C THR A 87 10.10 10.68 9.87
N PHE A 88 10.64 10.63 8.65
CA PHE A 88 10.30 9.62 7.65
C PHE A 88 11.48 8.71 7.32
N ALA A 89 11.20 7.46 6.98
CA ALA A 89 12.21 6.58 6.41
C ALA A 89 12.72 7.14 5.07
N PRO A 90 14.04 7.22 4.84
CA PRO A 90 14.60 7.78 3.59
C PRO A 90 14.08 7.10 2.32
N GLY A 91 13.88 5.77 2.36
CA GLY A 91 13.30 5.00 1.25
C GLY A 91 11.87 5.43 0.93
N ALA A 92 11.04 5.64 1.95
CA ALA A 92 9.66 6.10 1.75
C ALA A 92 9.60 7.49 1.11
N LEU A 93 10.44 8.43 1.57
CA LEU A 93 10.56 9.74 0.94
C LEU A 93 11.03 9.65 -0.50
N ASN A 94 11.96 8.74 -0.80
CA ASN A 94 12.46 8.58 -2.17
C ASN A 94 11.38 8.05 -3.12
N MET A 95 10.55 7.11 -2.68
CA MET A 95 9.43 6.58 -3.45
C MET A 95 8.29 7.60 -3.65
N ALA A 96 8.14 8.55 -2.72
CA ALA A 96 7.08 9.58 -2.78
C ALA A 96 7.46 10.82 -3.62
N LYS A 97 8.58 10.80 -4.36
CA LYS A 97 9.07 11.94 -5.13
C LYS A 97 8.43 12.08 -6.52
N LYS A 98 8.26 13.34 -6.92
CA LYS A 98 8.17 13.78 -8.32
C LYS A 98 9.30 14.79 -8.58
N GLY A 99 10.33 14.35 -9.29
CA GLY A 99 11.54 15.16 -9.46
C GLY A 99 12.23 15.46 -8.11
N SER A 100 12.41 16.73 -7.78
CA SER A 100 13.02 17.16 -6.52
C SER A 100 12.04 17.37 -5.36
N LYS A 101 10.72 17.34 -5.61
CA LYS A 101 9.65 17.58 -4.64
C LYS A 101 9.06 16.26 -4.12
N ILE A 102 8.53 16.30 -2.92
CA ILE A 102 7.75 15.20 -2.34
C ILE A 102 6.30 15.37 -2.79
N ALA A 103 5.77 14.41 -3.51
CA ALA A 103 4.42 14.45 -4.10
C ALA A 103 3.34 13.83 -3.21
N ALA A 104 3.73 13.03 -2.23
CA ALA A 104 2.82 12.46 -1.23
C ALA A 104 3.53 12.37 0.12
N VAL A 105 2.78 12.55 1.21
CA VAL A 105 3.33 12.42 2.58
C VAL A 105 3.31 10.94 2.97
N PRO A 106 4.46 10.29 3.22
CA PRO A 106 4.47 8.91 3.68
C PRO A 106 3.86 8.78 5.07
N VAL A 107 2.91 7.87 5.26
CA VAL A 107 2.24 7.62 6.54
C VAL A 107 2.64 6.28 7.11
N ASP A 108 2.61 5.23 6.29
CA ASP A 108 3.01 3.88 6.64
C ASP A 108 3.70 3.19 5.46
N GLY A 109 4.02 1.91 5.60
CA GLY A 109 4.63 1.13 4.54
C GLY A 109 4.32 -0.35 4.70
N TRP A 110 4.07 -1.00 3.58
CA TRP A 110 3.85 -2.44 3.48
C TRP A 110 5.07 -3.09 2.84
N THR A 111 5.55 -4.15 3.48
CA THR A 111 6.64 -4.96 2.92
C THR A 111 6.07 -6.24 2.36
N GLN A 112 6.35 -6.50 1.10
CA GLN A 112 6.03 -7.79 0.48
C GLN A 112 7.12 -8.80 0.86
N MET A 113 6.72 -10.00 1.26
CA MET A 113 7.65 -11.08 1.61
C MET A 113 6.99 -12.44 1.42
N VAL A 114 7.80 -13.47 1.23
CA VAL A 114 7.32 -14.85 1.25
C VAL A 114 7.14 -15.28 2.70
N VAL A 115 5.90 -15.56 3.08
CA VAL A 115 5.54 -16.11 4.39
C VAL A 115 5.29 -17.61 4.25
N TYR A 116 5.82 -18.42 5.16
CA TYR A 116 5.67 -19.87 5.10
C TYR A 116 5.33 -20.49 6.46
N ARG A 117 4.72 -21.66 6.44
CA ARG A 117 4.42 -22.47 7.60
C ARG A 117 5.70 -23.24 8.00
N LYS A 118 6.41 -22.68 8.98
CA LYS A 118 7.68 -23.25 9.48
C LYS A 118 7.53 -24.70 9.93
N ASP A 119 6.47 -25.01 10.67
CA ASP A 119 6.15 -26.36 11.14
C ASP A 119 5.98 -27.38 10.00
N LEU A 120 5.34 -27.00 8.88
CA LEU A 120 5.18 -27.87 7.73
C LEU A 120 6.50 -28.10 6.98
N PHE A 121 7.34 -27.08 6.91
CA PHE A 121 8.67 -27.21 6.30
C PHE A 121 9.58 -28.09 7.12
N GLU A 122 9.62 -27.93 8.43
CA GLU A 122 10.40 -28.77 9.36
C GLU A 122 9.94 -30.23 9.30
N ASN A 123 8.64 -30.50 9.38
CA ASN A 123 8.08 -31.85 9.28
C ASN A 123 8.33 -32.53 7.92
N ALA A 124 8.51 -31.75 6.88
CA ALA A 124 8.78 -32.24 5.54
C ALA A 124 10.28 -32.21 5.17
N ASP A 125 11.16 -31.87 6.11
CA ASP A 125 12.60 -31.73 5.88
C ASP A 125 12.92 -30.83 4.65
N LEU A 126 12.27 -29.66 4.62
CA LEU A 126 12.42 -28.65 3.57
C LEU A 126 13.26 -27.47 4.06
N ALA A 127 14.15 -26.98 3.20
CA ALA A 127 14.87 -25.74 3.44
C ALA A 127 13.92 -24.52 3.37
N PRO A 128 14.19 -23.43 4.12
CA PRO A 128 13.42 -22.19 4.02
C PRO A 128 13.29 -21.69 2.58
N PRO A 129 12.17 -21.05 2.19
CA PRO A 129 11.86 -20.64 0.81
C PRO A 129 12.62 -19.35 0.42
N THR A 130 13.95 -19.38 0.50
CA THR A 130 14.85 -18.26 0.20
C THR A 130 15.29 -18.21 -1.28
N SER A 131 14.83 -19.17 -2.07
CA SER A 131 15.08 -19.24 -3.52
C SER A 131 13.89 -19.82 -4.24
N TYR A 132 13.77 -19.57 -5.54
CA TYR A 132 12.72 -20.19 -6.37
C TYR A 132 12.81 -21.72 -6.34
N ALA A 133 14.00 -22.30 -6.32
CA ALA A 133 14.18 -23.74 -6.23
C ALA A 133 13.59 -24.32 -4.92
N ASN A 134 13.81 -23.64 -3.81
CA ASN A 134 13.23 -24.06 -2.52
C ASN A 134 11.70 -23.91 -2.50
N ILE A 135 11.16 -22.89 -3.14
CA ILE A 135 9.71 -22.71 -3.30
C ILE A 135 9.12 -23.85 -4.14
N VAL A 136 9.75 -24.18 -5.28
CA VAL A 136 9.31 -25.30 -6.14
C VAL A 136 9.34 -26.63 -5.39
N ALA A 137 10.42 -26.92 -4.67
CA ALA A 137 10.53 -28.13 -3.84
C ALA A 137 9.40 -28.20 -2.78
N ALA A 138 9.07 -27.08 -2.16
CA ALA A 138 7.96 -27.01 -1.20
C ALA A 138 6.60 -27.24 -1.89
N VAL A 139 6.37 -26.64 -3.06
CA VAL A 139 5.16 -26.86 -3.86
C VAL A 139 4.99 -28.32 -4.19
N GLU A 140 6.02 -28.99 -4.69
CA GLU A 140 5.98 -30.41 -5.07
C GLU A 140 5.68 -31.31 -3.87
N LYS A 141 6.29 -31.03 -2.72
CA LYS A 141 6.21 -31.89 -1.53
C LYS A 141 4.96 -31.65 -0.70
N LEU A 142 4.48 -30.39 -0.59
CA LEU A 142 3.37 -30.03 0.28
C LEU A 142 2.03 -29.89 -0.46
N SER A 143 2.03 -29.67 -1.78
CA SER A 143 0.80 -29.58 -2.54
C SER A 143 0.05 -30.91 -2.51
N LYS A 144 -1.27 -30.82 -2.47
CA LYS A 144 -2.20 -31.97 -2.46
C LYS A 144 -2.18 -32.80 -1.16
N GLN A 145 -1.36 -32.45 -0.17
CA GLN A 145 -1.47 -33.05 1.15
C GLN A 145 -2.66 -32.41 1.89
N ASN A 146 -3.63 -33.20 2.31
CA ASN A 146 -4.80 -32.73 3.06
C ASN A 146 -5.55 -31.53 2.43
N GLY A 147 -5.58 -31.44 1.10
CA GLY A 147 -6.23 -30.33 0.39
C GLY A 147 -5.45 -29.01 0.40
N MET A 148 -4.19 -29.03 0.79
CA MET A 148 -3.32 -27.84 0.81
C MET A 148 -2.79 -27.49 -0.58
N PHE A 149 -2.48 -26.22 -0.77
CA PHE A 149 -1.70 -25.71 -1.90
C PHE A 149 -0.29 -25.38 -1.42
N GLY A 150 0.71 -25.79 -2.20
CA GLY A 150 2.11 -25.56 -1.85
C GLY A 150 2.57 -24.10 -1.96
N PHE A 151 1.86 -23.29 -2.76
CA PHE A 151 2.09 -21.85 -2.90
C PHE A 151 0.80 -21.13 -3.29
N VAL A 152 0.64 -19.92 -2.78
CA VAL A 152 -0.49 -19.04 -3.10
C VAL A 152 0.05 -17.68 -3.52
N ALA A 153 -0.42 -17.18 -4.65
CA ALA A 153 -0.12 -15.85 -5.16
C ALA A 153 -1.39 -15.18 -5.68
N ALA A 154 -1.46 -13.87 -5.58
CA ALA A 154 -2.54 -13.12 -6.18
C ALA A 154 -2.38 -13.08 -7.70
N THR A 155 -3.41 -13.52 -8.43
CA THR A 155 -3.40 -13.59 -9.91
C THR A 155 -4.60 -12.90 -10.56
N LYS A 156 -5.48 -12.30 -9.77
CA LYS A 156 -6.65 -11.61 -10.26
C LYS A 156 -6.25 -10.25 -10.85
N THR A 157 -6.48 -10.05 -12.15
CA THR A 157 -5.94 -8.94 -12.94
C THR A 157 -6.54 -7.57 -12.63
N ASP A 158 -7.70 -7.54 -11.99
CA ASP A 158 -8.41 -6.33 -11.58
C ASP A 158 -8.09 -5.89 -10.13
N GLU A 159 -7.11 -6.53 -9.50
CA GLU A 159 -6.70 -6.23 -8.13
C GLU A 159 -5.22 -5.84 -8.03
N ASN A 160 -4.91 -4.88 -7.17
CA ASN A 160 -3.57 -4.36 -6.94
C ASN A 160 -2.58 -5.44 -6.46
N PHE A 161 -3.06 -6.45 -5.75
CA PHE A 161 -2.22 -7.54 -5.23
C PHE A 161 -1.53 -8.36 -6.32
N MET A 162 -2.14 -8.51 -7.49
CA MET A 162 -1.48 -9.19 -8.63
C MET A 162 -0.27 -8.40 -9.12
N SER A 163 -0.40 -7.08 -9.26
CA SER A 163 0.71 -6.19 -9.65
C SER A 163 1.87 -6.28 -8.66
N GLN A 164 1.57 -6.27 -7.36
CA GLN A 164 2.57 -6.38 -6.29
C GLN A 164 3.31 -7.72 -6.33
N VAL A 165 2.62 -8.83 -6.58
CA VAL A 165 3.26 -10.16 -6.74
C VAL A 165 4.15 -10.19 -7.98
N LEU A 166 3.68 -9.66 -9.10
CA LEU A 166 4.44 -9.62 -10.37
C LEU A 166 5.69 -8.75 -10.26
N GLU A 167 5.59 -7.61 -9.60
CA GLU A 167 6.71 -6.69 -9.34
C GLU A 167 7.90 -7.38 -8.66
N HIS A 168 7.64 -8.22 -7.66
CA HIS A 168 8.69 -8.99 -7.01
C HIS A 168 9.44 -9.92 -7.96
N VAL A 169 8.70 -10.62 -8.83
CA VAL A 169 9.28 -11.51 -9.82
C VAL A 169 10.12 -10.72 -10.83
N LEU A 170 9.62 -9.58 -11.29
CA LEU A 170 10.34 -8.71 -12.23
C LEU A 170 11.61 -8.14 -11.60
N LEU A 171 11.52 -7.55 -10.41
CA LEU A 171 12.68 -6.96 -9.71
C LEU A 171 13.74 -8.01 -9.34
N ALA A 172 13.34 -9.24 -9.07
CA ALA A 172 14.29 -10.32 -8.76
C ALA A 172 15.05 -10.84 -10.00
N ASN A 173 14.58 -10.51 -11.21
CA ASN A 173 15.19 -10.96 -12.46
C ASN A 173 15.79 -9.81 -13.32
N GLY A 174 15.79 -8.58 -12.84
CA GLY A 174 16.38 -7.39 -13.50
C GLY A 174 15.41 -6.62 -14.36
#